data_703e9e5aeb1afc455094aa464b991287
#
_entry.id   703e9e5aeb1afc455094aa464b991287
#
_cell.length_a   1.000
_cell.length_b   1.000
_cell.length_c   1.000
_cell.angle_alpha   90.00
_cell.angle_beta   90.00
_cell.angle_gamma   90.00
#
_symmetry.space_group_name_H-M   'P 1'
#
loop_
_entity.id
_entity.type
_entity.pdbx_description
1 polymer ?
#
loop_
_entity_poly.entity_id
_entity_poly.type
_entity_poly.pdbx_seq_one_letter_code
_entity_poly.pdbx_strand_id
1 'polypeptide(L)'
;MARAALQGTGARNGRRWAALALLCVAQFVDVLGVTIVIVALPAIGRDLGLAEGDLQWVASIYALCFGGFLLLAGRAADLYGRRRLFAAGLALFTVASLACGLASSPAILVAARALQGLGAAVAVPAALSLLTTTFPDGPERARALGVWTAAAAGGGVTGFFLGGVLTGTLGWHWVFWVNVPVGAVGLALTPLLLAESRNQAAAQRLDVAGAVTGTAGLVLLVYGFAHAEQAGFAAAGTLGTLALAAALLAGFWLVEGRVTDPIVPHRLFRSRELVGANLAAFTLTAVTSPAGVLGTLYLQQALGYPPTATGLALLPFSLAAIAGSFTGAWLTAKLRAQATMACGLVTVATAMLLLSRLPTQRQGGLPWLVTGLVIAGSGLTCASVAATASGTQAAAGDAQGLASGLLNTAAQLGTALGIAALVTVAAARTTALTGSGDPTPGQLVDGFRLAFLAGALVALLGALGTLLLVARSHDDHH
;
A
#
# COMPACT_ATOMS: atom_id res chain seq x y z
N MET A 1 33.93 -36.55 15.16
CA MET A 1 32.97 -35.61 15.74
C MET A 1 32.95 -34.24 15.03
N ALA A 2 34.04 -33.61 14.66
CA ALA A 2 34.05 -32.28 14.01
C ALA A 2 33.36 -32.23 12.63
N ARG A 3 33.46 -33.28 11.79
CA ARG A 3 32.77 -33.34 10.47
C ARG A 3 31.25 -33.44 10.60
N ALA A 4 30.70 -34.10 11.61
CA ALA A 4 29.25 -34.17 11.86
C ALA A 4 28.69 -32.85 12.38
N ALA A 5 29.47 -32.10 13.19
CA ALA A 5 29.13 -30.76 13.64
C ALA A 5 29.10 -29.73 12.49
N LEU A 6 30.06 -29.81 11.56
CA LEU A 6 30.12 -28.95 10.39
C LEU A 6 29.02 -29.26 9.37
N GLN A 7 28.60 -30.52 9.22
CA GLN A 7 27.47 -30.88 8.37
C GLN A 7 26.13 -30.43 8.99
N GLY A 8 25.99 -30.48 10.31
CA GLY A 8 24.79 -29.98 11.02
C GLY A 8 24.63 -28.45 10.92
N THR A 9 25.70 -27.69 10.96
CA THR A 9 25.69 -26.23 10.82
C THR A 9 25.39 -25.78 9.39
N GLY A 10 25.91 -26.48 8.37
CA GLY A 10 25.64 -26.17 6.96
C GLY A 10 24.19 -26.45 6.57
N ALA A 11 23.62 -27.59 6.99
CA ALA A 11 22.21 -27.93 6.73
C ALA A 11 21.24 -26.97 7.45
N ARG A 12 21.57 -26.56 8.66
CA ARG A 12 20.79 -25.61 9.45
C ARG A 12 20.83 -24.20 8.86
N ASN A 13 21.97 -23.80 8.31
CA ASN A 13 22.13 -22.53 7.62
C ASN A 13 21.36 -22.52 6.28
N GLY A 14 21.46 -23.58 5.47
CA GLY A 14 20.70 -23.73 4.22
C GLY A 14 19.18 -23.64 4.45
N ARG A 15 18.64 -24.27 5.51
CA ARG A 15 17.22 -24.19 5.84
C ARG A 15 16.76 -22.78 6.21
N ARG A 16 17.57 -21.97 6.90
CA ARG A 16 17.24 -20.58 7.24
C ARG A 16 17.12 -19.70 5.98
N TRP A 17 18.03 -19.87 5.03
CA TRP A 17 18.00 -19.12 3.77
C TRP A 17 16.85 -19.56 2.86
N ALA A 18 16.49 -20.86 2.87
CA ALA A 18 15.31 -21.35 2.19
C ALA A 18 14.01 -20.81 2.82
N ALA A 19 13.96 -20.72 4.15
CA ALA A 19 12.85 -20.06 4.85
C ALA A 19 12.75 -18.57 4.46
N LEU A 20 13.88 -17.85 4.40
CA LEU A 20 13.90 -16.46 3.92
C LEU A 20 13.37 -16.35 2.50
N ALA A 21 13.80 -17.22 1.59
CA ALA A 21 13.31 -17.22 0.21
C ALA A 21 11.78 -17.37 0.13
N LEU A 22 11.20 -18.30 0.91
CA LEU A 22 9.75 -18.48 0.99
C LEU A 22 9.04 -17.21 1.48
N LEU A 23 9.55 -16.59 2.55
CA LEU A 23 8.98 -15.37 3.10
C LEU A 23 9.09 -14.20 2.10
N CYS A 24 10.24 -14.06 1.42
CA CYS A 24 10.45 -13.05 0.39
C CYS A 24 9.55 -13.25 -0.84
N VAL A 25 9.27 -14.48 -1.23
CA VAL A 25 8.29 -14.77 -2.30
C VAL A 25 6.88 -14.31 -1.88
N ALA A 26 6.46 -14.54 -0.63
CA ALA A 26 5.17 -14.05 -0.14
C ALA A 26 5.11 -12.51 -0.19
N GLN A 27 6.16 -11.82 0.25
CA GLN A 27 6.24 -10.36 0.17
C GLN A 27 6.24 -9.85 -1.27
N PHE A 28 6.97 -10.51 -2.14
CA PHE A 28 7.02 -10.19 -3.57
C PHE A 28 5.63 -10.27 -4.20
N VAL A 29 4.89 -11.36 -3.93
CA VAL A 29 3.54 -11.60 -4.46
C VAL A 29 2.52 -10.62 -3.88
N ASP A 30 2.65 -10.22 -2.61
CA ASP A 30 1.82 -9.19 -1.99
C ASP A 30 1.93 -7.85 -2.74
N VAL A 31 3.14 -7.34 -2.93
CA VAL A 31 3.37 -6.07 -3.64
C VAL A 31 3.04 -6.17 -5.13
N LEU A 32 3.37 -7.30 -5.75
CA LEU A 32 2.99 -7.61 -7.13
C LEU A 32 1.47 -7.57 -7.29
N GLY A 33 0.70 -8.17 -6.36
CA GLY A 33 -0.77 -8.18 -6.38
C GLY A 33 -1.43 -6.81 -6.31
N VAL A 34 -0.72 -5.80 -5.78
CA VAL A 34 -1.16 -4.40 -5.81
C VAL A 34 -0.92 -3.78 -7.18
N THR A 35 0.30 -3.88 -7.69
CA THR A 35 0.74 -3.16 -8.90
C THR A 35 0.24 -3.79 -10.19
N ILE A 36 0.14 -5.11 -10.24
CA ILE A 36 -0.31 -5.88 -11.42
C ILE A 36 -1.76 -5.53 -11.81
N VAL A 37 -2.61 -5.29 -10.81
CA VAL A 37 -4.03 -4.97 -11.02
C VAL A 37 -4.22 -3.58 -11.62
N ILE A 38 -3.35 -2.61 -11.27
CA ILE A 38 -3.45 -1.23 -11.75
C ILE A 38 -3.50 -1.17 -13.28
N VAL A 39 -2.64 -1.93 -13.96
CA VAL A 39 -2.58 -1.96 -15.44
C VAL A 39 -3.80 -2.68 -16.04
N ALA A 40 -4.39 -3.60 -15.31
CA ALA A 40 -5.56 -4.38 -15.74
C ALA A 40 -6.90 -3.63 -15.54
N LEU A 41 -6.95 -2.57 -14.72
CA LEU A 41 -8.19 -1.87 -14.37
C LEU A 41 -9.08 -1.52 -15.57
N PRO A 42 -8.58 -0.94 -16.68
CA PRO A 42 -9.43 -0.62 -17.80
C PRO A 42 -9.99 -1.85 -18.53
N ALA A 43 -9.26 -2.97 -18.53
CA ALA A 43 -9.73 -4.22 -19.10
C ALA A 43 -10.83 -4.85 -18.22
N ILE A 44 -10.64 -4.84 -16.90
CA ILE A 44 -11.62 -5.28 -15.90
C ILE A 44 -12.91 -4.45 -16.04
N GLY A 45 -12.79 -3.11 -16.14
CA GLY A 45 -13.93 -2.21 -16.27
C GLY A 45 -14.77 -2.50 -17.49
N ARG A 46 -14.13 -2.71 -18.65
CA ARG A 46 -14.82 -3.05 -19.90
C ARG A 46 -15.52 -4.41 -19.86
N ASP A 47 -14.87 -5.41 -19.27
CA ASP A 47 -15.39 -6.77 -19.25
C ASP A 47 -16.56 -6.94 -18.25
N LEU A 48 -16.44 -6.31 -17.06
CA LEU A 48 -17.45 -6.38 -16.00
C LEU A 48 -18.46 -5.22 -16.02
N GLY A 49 -18.37 -4.29 -16.96
CA GLY A 49 -19.29 -3.14 -17.08
C GLY A 49 -19.19 -2.14 -15.93
N LEU A 50 -17.98 -1.97 -15.33
CA LEU A 50 -17.76 -1.02 -14.24
C LEU A 50 -17.63 0.42 -14.80
N ALA A 51 -18.31 1.36 -14.15
CA ALA A 51 -18.06 2.78 -14.37
C ALA A 51 -16.66 3.19 -13.89
N GLU A 52 -16.12 4.30 -14.39
CA GLU A 52 -14.78 4.77 -14.02
C GLU A 52 -14.63 4.99 -12.51
N GLY A 53 -15.66 5.57 -11.88
CA GLY A 53 -15.68 5.78 -10.44
C GLY A 53 -15.68 4.49 -9.62
N ASP A 54 -16.24 3.41 -10.15
CA ASP A 54 -16.28 2.11 -9.47
C ASP A 54 -14.96 1.32 -9.60
N LEU A 55 -14.15 1.62 -10.62
CA LEU A 55 -12.83 1.00 -10.80
C LEU A 55 -11.90 1.17 -9.59
N GLN A 56 -12.03 2.29 -8.88
CA GLN A 56 -11.28 2.55 -7.66
C GLN A 56 -11.45 1.46 -6.60
N TRP A 57 -12.64 0.83 -6.52
CA TRP A 57 -12.91 -0.22 -5.54
C TRP A 57 -12.06 -1.46 -5.74
N VAL A 58 -11.76 -1.82 -6.99
CA VAL A 58 -10.90 -2.97 -7.30
C VAL A 58 -9.48 -2.79 -6.73
N ALA A 59 -8.97 -1.55 -6.70
CA ALA A 59 -7.66 -1.24 -6.15
C ALA A 59 -7.72 -0.91 -4.65
N SER A 60 -8.63 -0.04 -4.22
CA SER A 60 -8.65 0.53 -2.87
C SER A 60 -9.13 -0.45 -1.80
N ILE A 61 -10.09 -1.34 -2.10
CA ILE A 61 -10.64 -2.28 -1.10
C ILE A 61 -9.58 -3.24 -0.56
N TYR A 62 -8.65 -3.67 -1.42
CA TYR A 62 -7.51 -4.48 -1.02
C TYR A 62 -6.65 -3.73 0.00
N ALA A 63 -6.21 -2.51 -0.33
CA ALA A 63 -5.36 -1.70 0.54
C ALA A 63 -6.07 -1.34 1.86
N LEU A 64 -7.37 -1.10 1.80
CA LEU A 64 -8.21 -0.79 2.95
C LEU A 64 -8.31 -1.97 3.92
N CYS A 65 -8.63 -3.17 3.42
CA CYS A 65 -8.68 -4.38 4.24
C CYS A 65 -7.27 -4.75 4.75
N PHE A 66 -6.24 -4.62 3.91
CA PHE A 66 -4.87 -4.85 4.32
C PHE A 66 -4.49 -3.90 5.47
N GLY A 67 -4.61 -2.60 5.29
CA GLY A 67 -4.23 -1.61 6.30
C GLY A 67 -5.07 -1.70 7.58
N GLY A 68 -6.37 -1.92 7.45
CA GLY A 68 -7.31 -1.98 8.58
C GLY A 68 -7.07 -3.16 9.52
N PHE A 69 -6.68 -4.32 8.98
CA PHE A 69 -6.45 -5.52 9.77
C PHE A 69 -4.98 -5.80 10.09
N LEU A 70 -4.03 -5.03 9.54
CA LEU A 70 -2.59 -5.29 9.65
C LEU A 70 -2.12 -5.40 11.11
N LEU A 71 -2.50 -4.44 11.95
CA LEU A 71 -2.08 -4.39 13.36
C LEU A 71 -2.71 -5.50 14.19
N LEU A 72 -4.00 -5.76 13.98
CA LEU A 72 -4.71 -6.85 14.65
C LEU A 72 -4.09 -8.22 14.29
N ALA A 73 -3.81 -8.42 13.00
CA ALA A 73 -3.24 -9.66 12.51
C ALA A 73 -1.80 -9.89 12.99
N GLY A 74 -0.99 -8.82 13.08
CA GLY A 74 0.34 -8.88 13.67
C GLY A 74 0.28 -9.36 15.13
N ARG A 75 -0.65 -8.83 15.91
CA ARG A 75 -0.89 -9.24 17.30
C ARG A 75 -1.42 -10.67 17.40
N ALA A 76 -2.34 -11.05 16.51
CA ALA A 76 -2.85 -12.41 16.42
C ALA A 76 -1.71 -13.42 16.12
N ALA A 77 -0.75 -13.05 15.26
CA ALA A 77 0.39 -13.90 14.93
C ALA A 77 1.27 -14.21 16.17
N ASP A 78 1.47 -13.22 17.02
CA ASP A 78 2.23 -13.41 18.27
C ASP A 78 1.50 -14.33 19.27
N LEU A 79 0.16 -14.25 19.35
CA LEU A 79 -0.68 -15.04 20.26
C LEU A 79 -0.93 -16.47 19.78
N TYR A 80 -1.36 -16.63 18.54
CA TYR A 80 -1.84 -17.93 18.02
C TYR A 80 -0.77 -18.72 17.29
N GLY A 81 0.39 -18.13 17.03
CA GLY A 81 1.52 -18.76 16.37
C GLY A 81 1.77 -18.20 14.96
N ARG A 82 3.00 -17.75 14.76
CA ARG A 82 3.42 -17.00 13.55
C ARG A 82 3.32 -17.82 12.29
N ARG A 83 3.78 -19.11 12.34
CA ARG A 83 3.68 -20.02 11.18
C ARG A 83 2.24 -20.32 10.81
N ARG A 84 1.37 -20.56 11.81
CA ARG A 84 -0.05 -20.86 11.59
C ARG A 84 -0.76 -19.68 10.93
N LEU A 85 -0.55 -18.47 11.44
CA LEU A 85 -1.15 -17.26 10.87
C LEU A 85 -0.59 -16.96 9.47
N PHE A 86 0.71 -17.14 9.25
CA PHE A 86 1.30 -17.03 7.92
C PHE A 86 0.63 -17.98 6.93
N ALA A 87 0.49 -19.28 7.29
CA ALA A 87 -0.17 -20.28 6.45
C ALA A 87 -1.64 -19.93 6.20
N ALA A 88 -2.39 -19.51 7.23
CA ALA A 88 -3.80 -19.12 7.10
C ALA A 88 -3.98 -17.90 6.20
N GLY A 89 -3.16 -16.87 6.39
CA GLY A 89 -3.16 -15.67 5.55
C GLY A 89 -2.80 -15.96 4.09
N LEU A 90 -1.76 -16.77 3.87
CA LEU A 90 -1.35 -17.18 2.53
C LEU A 90 -2.42 -18.06 1.85
N ALA A 91 -3.10 -18.94 2.59
CA ALA A 91 -4.21 -19.75 2.08
C ALA A 91 -5.38 -18.86 1.67
N LEU A 92 -5.79 -17.92 2.53
CA LEU A 92 -6.85 -16.97 2.24
C LEU A 92 -6.51 -16.11 1.02
N PHE A 93 -5.28 -15.57 0.95
CA PHE A 93 -4.80 -14.80 -0.19
C PHE A 93 -4.87 -15.60 -1.49
N THR A 94 -4.43 -16.88 -1.46
CA THR A 94 -4.40 -17.77 -2.63
C THR A 94 -5.82 -18.09 -3.13
N VAL A 95 -6.72 -18.47 -2.21
CA VAL A 95 -8.13 -18.76 -2.54
C VAL A 95 -8.84 -17.51 -3.05
N ALA A 96 -8.62 -16.37 -2.41
CA ALA A 96 -9.17 -15.10 -2.85
C ALA A 96 -8.62 -14.69 -4.23
N SER A 97 -7.34 -14.93 -4.52
CA SER A 97 -6.75 -14.71 -5.85
C SER A 97 -7.43 -15.57 -6.92
N LEU A 98 -7.70 -16.85 -6.61
CA LEU A 98 -8.47 -17.73 -7.51
C LEU A 98 -9.88 -17.15 -7.74
N ALA A 99 -10.56 -16.74 -6.68
CA ALA A 99 -11.90 -16.14 -6.77
C ALA A 99 -11.91 -14.83 -7.57
N CYS A 100 -10.89 -13.97 -7.40
CA CYS A 100 -10.75 -12.76 -8.22
C CYS A 100 -10.68 -13.08 -9.72
N GLY A 101 -9.88 -14.07 -10.11
CA GLY A 101 -9.76 -14.48 -11.51
C GLY A 101 -10.98 -15.24 -12.05
N LEU A 102 -11.88 -15.74 -11.20
CA LEU A 102 -13.16 -16.36 -11.58
C LEU A 102 -14.34 -15.39 -11.47
N ALA A 103 -14.10 -14.12 -11.13
CA ALA A 103 -15.16 -13.16 -10.90
C ALA A 103 -15.92 -12.85 -12.21
N SER A 104 -17.23 -13.04 -12.18
CA SER A 104 -18.16 -12.76 -13.28
C SER A 104 -19.01 -11.50 -13.05
N SER A 105 -18.80 -10.82 -11.93
CA SER A 105 -19.47 -9.56 -11.60
C SER A 105 -18.59 -8.65 -10.77
N PRO A 106 -18.84 -7.32 -10.79
CA PRO A 106 -18.13 -6.36 -9.94
C PRO A 106 -18.15 -6.70 -8.46
N ALA A 107 -19.33 -7.09 -7.95
CA ALA A 107 -19.50 -7.42 -6.54
C ALA A 107 -18.64 -8.61 -6.09
N ILE A 108 -18.56 -9.68 -6.91
CA ILE A 108 -17.72 -10.84 -6.64
C ILE A 108 -16.24 -10.43 -6.63
N LEU A 109 -15.81 -9.63 -7.61
CA LEU A 109 -14.42 -9.18 -7.68
C LEU A 109 -14.05 -8.33 -6.47
N VAL A 110 -14.87 -7.34 -6.11
CA VAL A 110 -14.62 -6.46 -4.95
C VAL A 110 -14.59 -7.26 -3.65
N ALA A 111 -15.54 -8.20 -3.45
CA ALA A 111 -15.55 -9.09 -2.28
C ALA A 111 -14.29 -9.97 -2.21
N ALA A 112 -13.90 -10.57 -3.34
CA ALA A 112 -12.69 -11.38 -3.41
C ALA A 112 -11.42 -10.55 -3.17
N ARG A 113 -11.36 -9.30 -3.66
CA ARG A 113 -10.26 -8.35 -3.39
C ARG A 113 -10.19 -7.96 -1.91
N ALA A 114 -11.34 -7.80 -1.23
CA ALA A 114 -11.37 -7.56 0.22
C ALA A 114 -10.78 -8.75 1.00
N LEU A 115 -11.18 -9.98 0.65
CA LEU A 115 -10.64 -11.21 1.23
C LEU A 115 -9.14 -11.38 0.93
N GLN A 116 -8.70 -11.02 -0.28
CA GLN A 116 -7.29 -11.05 -0.66
C GLN A 116 -6.47 -10.06 0.19
N GLY A 117 -6.97 -8.83 0.41
CA GLY A 117 -6.36 -7.84 1.30
C GLY A 117 -6.30 -8.31 2.76
N LEU A 118 -7.35 -8.97 3.25
CA LEU A 118 -7.36 -9.58 4.58
C LEU A 118 -6.32 -10.71 4.68
N GLY A 119 -6.21 -11.57 3.66
CA GLY A 119 -5.17 -12.61 3.59
C GLY A 119 -3.76 -12.04 3.68
N ALA A 120 -3.49 -10.96 2.94
CA ALA A 120 -2.23 -10.24 2.99
C ALA A 120 -1.97 -9.60 4.37
N ALA A 121 -2.99 -8.98 4.98
CA ALA A 121 -2.90 -8.41 6.34
C ALA A 121 -2.47 -9.44 7.38
N VAL A 122 -2.89 -10.69 7.22
CA VAL A 122 -2.51 -11.79 8.12
C VAL A 122 -1.13 -12.37 7.77
N ALA A 123 -0.82 -12.54 6.49
CA ALA A 123 0.42 -13.18 6.05
C ALA A 123 1.67 -12.32 6.24
N VAL A 124 1.61 -11.03 5.85
CA VAL A 124 2.79 -10.14 5.79
C VAL A 124 3.41 -9.88 7.16
N PRO A 125 2.68 -9.45 8.22
CA PRO A 125 3.30 -9.25 9.53
C PRO A 125 3.76 -10.56 10.17
N ALA A 126 3.06 -11.67 9.95
CA ALA A 126 3.49 -13.00 10.38
C ALA A 126 4.79 -13.41 9.70
N ALA A 127 4.94 -13.14 8.40
CA ALA A 127 6.17 -13.40 7.65
C ALA A 127 7.35 -12.57 8.17
N LEU A 128 7.16 -11.27 8.40
CA LEU A 128 8.20 -10.40 8.97
C LEU A 128 8.62 -10.85 10.37
N SER A 129 7.65 -11.24 11.20
CA SER A 129 7.90 -11.77 12.54
C SER A 129 8.65 -13.12 12.50
N LEU A 130 8.34 -14.00 11.56
CA LEU A 130 9.09 -15.25 11.32
C LEU A 130 10.51 -14.97 10.85
N LEU A 131 10.72 -13.98 9.98
CA LEU A 131 12.04 -13.55 9.53
C LEU A 131 12.90 -13.10 10.71
N THR A 132 12.38 -12.19 11.54
CA THR A 132 13.12 -11.63 12.68
C THR A 132 13.43 -12.66 13.76
N THR A 133 12.60 -13.69 13.92
CA THR A 133 12.88 -14.81 14.85
C THR A 133 13.81 -15.87 14.27
N THR A 134 13.86 -16.02 12.95
CA THR A 134 14.74 -16.98 12.26
C THR A 134 16.19 -16.49 12.24
N PHE A 135 16.39 -15.17 12.10
CA PHE A 135 17.70 -14.54 12.06
C PHE A 135 18.00 -13.76 13.35
N PRO A 136 19.04 -14.11 14.11
CA PRO A 136 19.45 -13.39 15.32
C PRO A 136 19.81 -11.93 15.03
N ASP A 137 19.79 -11.08 16.05
CA ASP A 137 20.24 -9.69 15.93
C ASP A 137 21.68 -9.62 15.45
N GLY A 138 21.91 -8.71 14.50
CA GLY A 138 23.23 -8.49 13.92
C GLY A 138 23.24 -8.45 12.37
N PRO A 139 24.41 -8.64 11.75
CA PRO A 139 24.60 -8.49 10.31
C PRO A 139 23.74 -9.44 9.47
N GLU A 140 23.47 -10.66 9.97
CA GLU A 140 22.61 -11.63 9.25
C GLU A 140 21.16 -11.17 9.17
N ARG A 141 20.58 -10.62 10.26
CA ARG A 141 19.23 -10.05 10.25
C ARG A 141 19.15 -8.83 9.32
N ALA A 142 20.14 -7.94 9.39
CA ALA A 142 20.20 -6.79 8.50
C ALA A 142 20.22 -7.21 7.02
N ARG A 143 20.99 -8.25 6.68
CA ARG A 143 21.02 -8.82 5.33
C ARG A 143 19.69 -9.45 4.93
N ALA A 144 19.05 -10.20 5.81
CA ALA A 144 17.74 -10.82 5.56
C ALA A 144 16.66 -9.78 5.33
N LEU A 145 16.61 -8.70 6.13
CA LEU A 145 15.72 -7.57 5.94
C LEU A 145 15.99 -6.82 4.64
N GLY A 146 17.25 -6.69 4.24
CA GLY A 146 17.65 -6.12 2.94
C GLY A 146 17.09 -6.93 1.76
N VAL A 147 17.19 -8.28 1.82
CA VAL A 147 16.62 -9.18 0.79
C VAL A 147 15.09 -9.10 0.77
N TRP A 148 14.45 -9.01 1.94
CA TRP A 148 13.00 -8.81 2.08
C TRP A 148 12.53 -7.51 1.39
N THR A 149 13.22 -6.41 1.66
CA THR A 149 12.92 -5.10 1.05
C THR A 149 13.15 -5.12 -0.47
N ALA A 150 14.23 -5.78 -0.91
CA ALA A 150 14.48 -5.95 -2.34
C ALA A 150 13.41 -6.79 -3.03
N ALA A 151 12.89 -7.83 -2.37
CA ALA A 151 11.76 -8.63 -2.88
C ALA A 151 10.49 -7.78 -3.05
N ALA A 152 10.18 -6.91 -2.07
CA ALA A 152 9.06 -5.97 -2.18
C ALA A 152 9.22 -5.02 -3.37
N ALA A 153 10.39 -4.41 -3.54
CA ALA A 153 10.68 -3.54 -4.67
C ALA A 153 10.59 -4.28 -6.01
N GLY A 154 11.13 -5.51 -6.07
CA GLY A 154 11.02 -6.40 -7.23
C GLY A 154 9.58 -6.73 -7.60
N GLY A 155 8.71 -6.96 -6.61
CA GLY A 155 7.28 -7.18 -6.80
C GLY A 155 6.61 -5.97 -7.48
N GLY A 156 6.94 -4.76 -7.04
CA GLY A 156 6.42 -3.52 -7.63
C GLY A 156 6.80 -3.35 -9.11
N VAL A 157 8.09 -3.53 -9.44
CA VAL A 157 8.59 -3.46 -10.83
C VAL A 157 7.94 -4.52 -11.71
N THR A 158 7.99 -5.78 -11.24
CA THR A 158 7.48 -6.94 -11.99
C THR A 158 5.97 -6.86 -12.17
N GLY A 159 5.23 -6.31 -11.20
CA GLY A 159 3.78 -6.18 -11.27
C GLY A 159 3.30 -5.30 -12.43
N PHE A 160 3.91 -4.16 -12.66
CA PHE A 160 3.56 -3.33 -13.81
C PHE A 160 3.86 -4.03 -15.13
N PHE A 161 5.03 -4.67 -15.25
CA PHE A 161 5.41 -5.41 -16.46
C PHE A 161 4.48 -6.60 -16.71
N LEU A 162 4.33 -7.50 -15.75
CA LEU A 162 3.47 -8.68 -15.87
C LEU A 162 2.01 -8.29 -16.03
N GLY A 163 1.54 -7.22 -15.35
CA GLY A 163 0.19 -6.70 -15.51
C GLY A 163 -0.11 -6.32 -16.96
N GLY A 164 0.82 -5.63 -17.60
CA GLY A 164 0.71 -5.28 -19.01
C GLY A 164 0.75 -6.50 -19.94
N VAL A 165 1.71 -7.39 -19.75
CA VAL A 165 1.86 -8.59 -20.58
C VAL A 165 0.67 -9.53 -20.41
N LEU A 166 0.32 -9.92 -19.18
CA LEU A 166 -0.77 -10.87 -18.92
C LEU A 166 -2.11 -10.32 -19.40
N THR A 167 -2.41 -9.05 -19.11
CA THR A 167 -3.67 -8.42 -19.54
C THR A 167 -3.76 -8.32 -21.05
N GLY A 168 -2.65 -8.02 -21.72
CA GLY A 168 -2.61 -7.85 -23.18
C GLY A 168 -2.60 -9.15 -23.97
N THR A 169 -2.14 -10.28 -23.39
CA THR A 169 -1.98 -11.56 -24.10
C THR A 169 -2.96 -12.64 -23.67
N LEU A 170 -3.22 -12.77 -22.37
CA LEU A 170 -4.01 -13.85 -21.77
C LEU A 170 -5.33 -13.35 -21.15
N GLY A 171 -5.49 -12.02 -21.02
CA GLY A 171 -6.62 -11.40 -20.35
C GLY A 171 -6.38 -11.08 -18.87
N TRP A 172 -7.21 -10.19 -18.33
CA TRP A 172 -7.05 -9.67 -16.96
C TRP A 172 -7.18 -10.73 -15.85
N HIS A 173 -7.87 -11.82 -16.07
CA HIS A 173 -8.04 -12.92 -15.11
C HIS A 173 -6.69 -13.49 -14.64
N TRP A 174 -5.71 -13.54 -15.55
CA TRP A 174 -4.37 -14.07 -15.27
C TRP A 174 -3.55 -13.22 -14.32
N VAL A 175 -3.87 -11.93 -14.14
CA VAL A 175 -3.19 -11.09 -13.15
C VAL A 175 -3.47 -11.55 -11.72
N PHE A 176 -4.57 -12.28 -11.51
CA PHE A 176 -4.91 -12.91 -10.24
C PHE A 176 -4.43 -14.36 -10.17
N TRP A 177 -4.63 -15.13 -11.24
CA TRP A 177 -4.29 -16.55 -11.27
C TRP A 177 -2.78 -16.81 -11.17
N VAL A 178 -1.92 -15.88 -11.57
CA VAL A 178 -0.46 -16.02 -11.41
C VAL A 178 -0.05 -16.20 -9.94
N ASN A 179 -0.83 -15.69 -9.00
CA ASN A 179 -0.58 -15.82 -7.57
C ASN A 179 -0.92 -17.22 -7.04
N VAL A 180 -1.82 -17.96 -7.70
CA VAL A 180 -2.34 -19.24 -7.21
C VAL A 180 -1.26 -20.32 -7.13
N PRO A 181 -0.49 -20.63 -8.20
CA PRO A 181 0.57 -21.61 -8.11
C PRO A 181 1.65 -21.23 -7.10
N VAL A 182 2.01 -19.95 -7.02
CA VAL A 182 3.01 -19.44 -6.07
C VAL A 182 2.52 -19.63 -4.63
N GLY A 183 1.27 -19.25 -4.36
CA GLY A 183 0.66 -19.44 -3.05
C GLY A 183 0.53 -20.93 -2.65
N ALA A 184 0.12 -21.79 -3.58
CA ALA A 184 0.01 -23.23 -3.35
C ALA A 184 1.37 -23.86 -2.99
N VAL A 185 2.43 -23.55 -3.75
CA VAL A 185 3.81 -23.98 -3.45
C VAL A 185 4.27 -23.42 -2.11
N GLY A 186 4.00 -22.14 -1.83
CA GLY A 186 4.32 -21.50 -0.55
C GLY A 186 3.66 -22.21 0.63
N LEU A 187 2.38 -22.57 0.51
CA LEU A 187 1.64 -23.33 1.52
C LEU A 187 2.25 -24.72 1.76
N ALA A 188 2.58 -25.43 0.70
CA ALA A 188 3.21 -26.76 0.80
C ALA A 188 4.60 -26.70 1.48
N LEU A 189 5.37 -25.66 1.22
CA LEU A 189 6.71 -25.46 1.79
C LEU A 189 6.68 -24.92 3.23
N THR A 190 5.62 -24.25 3.65
CA THR A 190 5.50 -23.62 4.96
C THR A 190 5.80 -24.58 6.12
N PRO A 191 5.18 -25.79 6.25
CA PRO A 191 5.48 -26.71 7.35
C PRO A 191 6.88 -27.31 7.27
N LEU A 192 7.49 -27.36 6.09
CA LEU A 192 8.81 -27.94 5.88
C LEU A 192 9.93 -26.98 6.27
N LEU A 193 9.76 -25.68 5.97
CA LEU A 193 10.81 -24.68 6.09
C LEU A 193 10.68 -23.83 7.37
N LEU A 194 9.46 -23.53 7.82
CA LEU A 194 9.22 -22.64 8.93
C LEU A 194 8.97 -23.40 10.23
N ALA A 195 9.64 -22.99 11.31
CA ALA A 195 9.37 -23.48 12.65
C ALA A 195 8.20 -22.69 13.29
N GLU A 196 7.39 -23.35 14.10
CA GLU A 196 6.37 -22.64 14.89
C GLU A 196 7.03 -21.83 16.00
N SER A 197 6.59 -20.59 16.15
CA SER A 197 7.03 -19.72 17.24
C SER A 197 5.83 -18.95 17.80
N ARG A 198 5.78 -18.82 19.11
CA ARG A 198 4.77 -18.05 19.85
C ARG A 198 5.45 -17.19 20.89
N ASN A 199 4.91 -16.05 21.15
CA ASN A 199 5.34 -15.25 22.30
C ASN A 199 4.49 -15.67 23.52
N GLN A 200 5.03 -16.56 24.37
CA GLN A 200 4.32 -17.06 25.56
C GLN A 200 4.12 -15.99 26.64
N ALA A 201 4.87 -14.89 26.60
CA ALA A 201 4.71 -13.77 27.53
C ALA A 201 3.55 -12.83 27.15
N ALA A 202 3.01 -12.95 25.95
CA ALA A 202 1.92 -12.10 25.47
C ALA A 202 0.56 -12.64 25.93
N ALA A 203 0.24 -12.58 27.22
CA ALA A 203 -1.11 -12.81 27.76
C ALA A 203 -2.08 -11.65 27.43
N GLN A 204 -1.98 -11.09 26.22
CA GLN A 204 -2.73 -9.92 25.81
C GLN A 204 -3.99 -10.33 25.05
N ARG A 205 -5.11 -9.70 25.37
CA ARG A 205 -6.38 -9.93 24.65
C ARG A 205 -6.36 -9.19 23.33
N LEU A 206 -6.92 -9.80 22.28
CA LEU A 206 -7.14 -9.13 21.01
C LEU A 206 -8.26 -8.09 21.16
N ASP A 207 -7.98 -6.85 20.81
CA ASP A 207 -9.02 -5.82 20.66
C ASP A 207 -9.74 -5.97 19.31
N VAL A 208 -10.62 -6.98 19.25
CA VAL A 208 -11.45 -7.23 18.06
C VAL A 208 -12.43 -6.07 17.85
N ALA A 209 -12.94 -5.47 18.95
CA ALA A 209 -13.89 -4.36 18.86
C ALA A 209 -13.23 -3.13 18.22
N GLY A 210 -12.02 -2.76 18.66
CA GLY A 210 -11.24 -1.68 18.05
C GLY A 210 -10.95 -1.96 16.58
N ALA A 211 -10.47 -3.16 16.23
CA ALA A 211 -10.18 -3.50 14.85
C ALA A 211 -11.42 -3.42 13.94
N VAL A 212 -12.55 -3.96 14.38
CA VAL A 212 -13.80 -3.95 13.59
C VAL A 212 -14.33 -2.53 13.43
N THR A 213 -14.40 -1.75 14.51
CA THR A 213 -14.90 -0.36 14.46
C THR A 213 -14.00 0.54 13.64
N GLY A 214 -12.69 0.44 13.80
CA GLY A 214 -11.73 1.20 13.01
C GLY A 214 -11.80 0.85 11.51
N THR A 215 -11.79 -0.44 11.16
CA THR A 215 -11.88 -0.88 9.76
C THR A 215 -13.23 -0.51 9.15
N ALA A 216 -14.35 -0.75 9.86
CA ALA A 216 -15.68 -0.38 9.38
C ALA A 216 -15.81 1.13 9.15
N GLY A 217 -15.29 1.96 10.06
CA GLY A 217 -15.25 3.41 9.90
C GLY A 217 -14.48 3.85 8.66
N LEU A 218 -13.33 3.22 8.38
CA LEU A 218 -12.52 3.50 7.19
C LEU A 218 -13.21 3.02 5.89
N VAL A 219 -13.83 1.84 5.90
CA VAL A 219 -14.62 1.34 4.76
C VAL A 219 -15.76 2.31 4.42
N LEU A 220 -16.51 2.75 5.44
CA LEU A 220 -17.58 3.71 5.24
C LEU A 220 -17.09 5.08 4.79
N LEU A 221 -15.91 5.51 5.25
CA LEU A 221 -15.30 6.75 4.78
C LEU A 221 -15.00 6.69 3.29
N VAL A 222 -14.36 5.61 2.82
CA VAL A 222 -14.08 5.40 1.39
C VAL A 222 -15.38 5.27 0.58
N TYR A 223 -16.36 4.52 1.10
CA TYR A 223 -17.68 4.40 0.48
C TYR A 223 -18.39 5.76 0.37
N GLY A 224 -18.32 6.60 1.42
CA GLY A 224 -18.90 7.94 1.42
C GLY A 224 -18.30 8.83 0.33
N PHE A 225 -16.99 8.79 0.10
CA PHE A 225 -16.36 9.50 -1.01
C PHE A 225 -16.83 8.97 -2.38
N ALA A 226 -16.88 7.66 -2.57
CA ALA A 226 -17.35 7.06 -3.81
C ALA A 226 -18.84 7.36 -4.07
N HIS A 227 -19.70 7.36 -3.03
CA HIS A 227 -21.10 7.71 -3.15
C HIS A 227 -21.31 9.21 -3.46
N ALA A 228 -20.41 10.07 -2.95
CA ALA A 228 -20.42 11.51 -3.24
C ALA A 228 -20.25 11.82 -4.73
N GLU A 229 -19.55 10.98 -5.47
CA GLU A 229 -19.38 11.11 -6.93
C GLU A 229 -20.72 11.02 -7.67
N GLN A 230 -21.57 10.06 -7.28
CA GLN A 230 -22.83 9.77 -7.95
C GLN A 230 -23.97 10.68 -7.47
N ALA A 231 -24.07 10.87 -6.15
CA ALA A 231 -25.19 11.57 -5.50
C ALA A 231 -24.86 13.03 -5.09
N GLY A 232 -23.60 13.42 -5.12
CA GLY A 232 -23.11 14.71 -4.64
C GLY A 232 -22.77 14.70 -3.15
N PHE A 233 -21.87 15.60 -2.74
CA PHE A 233 -21.46 15.73 -1.32
C PHE A 233 -22.57 16.21 -0.39
N ALA A 234 -23.56 16.94 -0.91
CA ALA A 234 -24.70 17.44 -0.14
C ALA A 234 -25.87 16.43 -0.01
N ALA A 235 -25.79 15.28 -0.68
CA ALA A 235 -26.84 14.26 -0.60
C ALA A 235 -26.92 13.68 0.82
N ALA A 236 -28.17 13.49 1.31
CA ALA A 236 -28.41 12.95 2.65
C ALA A 236 -27.74 11.59 2.88
N GLY A 237 -27.72 10.71 1.85
CA GLY A 237 -27.02 9.42 1.89
C GLY A 237 -25.51 9.57 2.09
N THR A 238 -24.88 10.48 1.35
CA THR A 238 -23.43 10.78 1.48
C THR A 238 -23.11 11.32 2.86
N LEU A 239 -23.84 12.35 3.31
CA LEU A 239 -23.64 12.95 4.64
C LEU A 239 -23.88 11.95 5.77
N GLY A 240 -24.92 11.10 5.66
CA GLY A 240 -25.21 10.06 6.64
C GLY A 240 -24.08 9.01 6.72
N THR A 241 -23.56 8.58 5.58
CA THR A 241 -22.45 7.62 5.52
C THR A 241 -21.15 8.22 6.10
N LEU A 242 -20.82 9.46 5.74
CA LEU A 242 -19.64 10.14 6.28
C LEU A 242 -19.79 10.42 7.78
N ALA A 243 -20.97 10.78 8.26
CA ALA A 243 -21.24 10.96 9.69
C ALA A 243 -21.10 9.64 10.46
N LEU A 244 -21.63 8.53 9.91
CA LEU A 244 -21.46 7.20 10.50
C LEU A 244 -19.99 6.77 10.52
N ALA A 245 -19.24 7.00 9.44
CA ALA A 245 -17.80 6.77 9.38
C ALA A 245 -17.07 7.55 10.48
N ALA A 246 -17.35 8.84 10.61
CA ALA A 246 -16.76 9.68 11.65
C ALA A 246 -17.13 9.19 13.07
N ALA A 247 -18.38 8.80 13.28
CA ALA A 247 -18.82 8.24 14.56
C ALA A 247 -18.11 6.94 14.93
N LEU A 248 -17.92 6.02 13.97
CA LEU A 248 -17.17 4.78 14.18
C LEU A 248 -15.68 5.02 14.44
N LEU A 249 -15.05 5.95 13.72
CA LEU A 249 -13.66 6.32 13.96
C LEU A 249 -13.47 7.03 15.31
N ALA A 250 -14.41 7.89 15.71
CA ALA A 250 -14.42 8.48 17.05
C ALA A 250 -14.66 7.41 18.13
N GLY A 251 -15.57 6.47 17.88
CA GLY A 251 -15.81 5.32 18.75
C GLY A 251 -14.57 4.43 18.90
N PHE A 252 -13.89 4.12 17.79
CA PHE A 252 -12.60 3.44 17.80
C PHE A 252 -11.60 4.16 18.71
N TRP A 253 -11.42 5.46 18.53
CA TRP A 253 -10.49 6.26 19.34
C TRP A 253 -10.86 6.25 20.84
N LEU A 254 -12.14 6.30 21.16
CA LEU A 254 -12.62 6.23 22.57
C LEU A 254 -12.41 4.84 23.17
N VAL A 255 -12.64 3.77 22.40
CA VAL A 255 -12.41 2.38 22.83
C VAL A 255 -10.92 2.15 23.09
N GLU A 256 -10.05 2.54 22.16
CA GLU A 256 -8.59 2.46 22.31
C GLU A 256 -8.08 3.17 23.58
N GLY A 257 -8.74 4.27 24.00
CA GLY A 257 -8.42 4.98 25.23
C GLY A 257 -8.81 4.27 26.53
N ARG A 258 -9.68 3.23 26.44
CA ARG A 258 -10.24 2.52 27.61
C ARG A 258 -9.75 1.08 27.74
N VAL A 259 -9.26 0.49 26.65
CA VAL A 259 -8.77 -0.89 26.63
C VAL A 259 -7.38 -0.94 27.28
N THR A 260 -7.14 -1.99 28.07
CA THR A 260 -5.84 -2.20 28.74
C THR A 260 -4.71 -2.45 27.77
N ASP A 261 -5.01 -3.11 26.64
CA ASP A 261 -4.07 -3.47 25.59
C ASP A 261 -4.54 -2.95 24.22
N PRO A 262 -4.47 -1.62 23.98
CA PRO A 262 -4.94 -1.02 22.75
C PRO A 262 -4.14 -1.47 21.52
N ILE A 263 -4.79 -1.57 20.34
CA ILE A 263 -4.11 -1.83 19.06
C ILE A 263 -3.14 -0.68 18.78
N VAL A 264 -3.59 0.55 19.08
CA VAL A 264 -2.82 1.78 18.85
C VAL A 264 -2.71 2.57 20.16
N PRO A 265 -1.65 2.33 20.98
CA PRO A 265 -1.48 3.05 22.23
C PRO A 265 -1.38 4.57 22.03
N HIS A 266 -2.23 5.34 22.71
CA HIS A 266 -2.27 6.81 22.63
C HIS A 266 -0.92 7.47 22.95
N ARG A 267 -0.09 6.82 23.78
CA ARG A 267 1.27 7.29 24.12
C ARG A 267 2.16 7.47 22.89
N LEU A 268 1.94 6.70 21.83
CA LEU A 268 2.73 6.79 20.59
C LEU A 268 2.45 8.08 19.84
N PHE A 269 1.23 8.61 19.93
CA PHE A 269 0.87 9.89 19.32
C PHE A 269 1.43 11.12 20.06
N ARG A 270 2.04 10.93 21.23
CA ARG A 270 2.79 12.01 21.90
C ARG A 270 4.13 12.26 21.22
N SER A 271 4.70 11.29 20.53
CA SER A 271 5.91 11.51 19.72
C SER A 271 5.56 12.24 18.44
N ARG A 272 5.92 13.51 18.35
CA ARG A 272 5.73 14.36 17.15
C ARG A 272 6.47 13.78 15.94
N GLU A 273 7.61 13.13 16.17
CA GLU A 273 8.39 12.48 15.13
C GLU A 273 7.63 11.29 14.52
N LEU A 274 7.02 10.44 15.35
CA LEU A 274 6.22 9.31 14.88
C LEU A 274 4.95 9.80 14.17
N VAL A 275 4.28 10.83 14.68
CA VAL A 275 3.10 11.43 14.02
C VAL A 275 3.49 12.03 12.68
N GLY A 276 4.60 12.77 12.60
CA GLY A 276 5.12 13.34 11.36
C GLY A 276 5.49 12.27 10.33
N ALA A 277 6.11 11.17 10.78
CA ALA A 277 6.44 10.03 9.93
C ALA A 277 5.18 9.32 9.37
N ASN A 278 4.14 9.13 10.20
CA ASN A 278 2.86 8.56 9.77
C ASN A 278 2.12 9.50 8.80
N LEU A 279 2.13 10.81 9.06
CA LEU A 279 1.56 11.79 8.14
C LEU A 279 2.28 11.77 6.79
N ALA A 280 3.60 11.68 6.78
CA ALA A 280 4.38 11.57 5.56
C ALA A 280 4.04 10.27 4.81
N ALA A 281 4.03 9.11 5.48
CA ALA A 281 3.71 7.82 4.89
C ALA A 281 2.30 7.81 4.27
N PHE A 282 1.31 8.34 5.00
CA PHE A 282 -0.06 8.50 4.50
C PHE A 282 -0.11 9.40 3.26
N THR A 283 0.45 10.59 3.36
CA THR A 283 0.40 11.59 2.27
C THR A 283 1.09 11.10 1.00
N LEU A 284 2.27 10.47 1.14
CA LEU A 284 3.02 9.93 0.02
C LEU A 284 2.18 8.94 -0.79
N THR A 285 1.57 7.98 -0.13
CA THR A 285 0.79 6.94 -0.81
C THR A 285 -0.58 7.44 -1.24
N ALA A 286 -1.19 8.39 -0.51
CA ALA A 286 -2.43 9.04 -0.90
C ALA A 286 -2.33 9.83 -2.23
N VAL A 287 -1.12 10.21 -2.61
CA VAL A 287 -0.88 10.95 -3.86
C VAL A 287 -0.29 10.06 -4.96
N THR A 288 0.67 9.20 -4.61
CA THR A 288 1.39 8.41 -5.63
C THR A 288 0.64 7.18 -6.11
N SER A 289 -0.17 6.53 -5.24
CA SER A 289 -0.98 5.36 -5.65
C SER A 289 -2.06 5.74 -6.69
N PRO A 290 -2.86 6.82 -6.49
CA PRO A 290 -3.77 7.29 -7.54
C PRO A 290 -3.05 7.71 -8.82
N ALA A 291 -1.83 8.24 -8.73
CA ALA A 291 -1.07 8.62 -9.91
C ALA A 291 -0.77 7.44 -10.85
N GLY A 292 -0.53 6.24 -10.29
CA GLY A 292 -0.42 5.01 -11.07
C GLY A 292 -1.73 4.62 -11.77
N VAL A 293 -2.87 4.75 -11.06
CA VAL A 293 -4.20 4.46 -11.61
C VAL A 293 -4.54 5.46 -12.72
N LEU A 294 -4.49 6.76 -12.43
CA LEU A 294 -4.80 7.82 -13.40
C LEU A 294 -3.84 7.79 -14.59
N GLY A 295 -2.56 7.48 -14.38
CA GLY A 295 -1.58 7.29 -15.46
C GLY A 295 -1.95 6.11 -16.36
N THR A 296 -2.46 5.02 -15.81
CA THR A 296 -2.96 3.87 -16.58
C THR A 296 -4.20 4.26 -17.41
N LEU A 297 -5.18 4.92 -16.78
CA LEU A 297 -6.39 5.39 -17.46
C LEU A 297 -6.03 6.38 -18.58
N TYR A 298 -5.12 7.32 -18.31
CA TYR A 298 -4.63 8.26 -19.31
C TYR A 298 -4.01 7.55 -20.52
N LEU A 299 -3.10 6.59 -20.30
CA LEU A 299 -2.48 5.86 -21.41
C LEU A 299 -3.48 5.02 -22.20
N GLN A 300 -4.36 4.29 -21.52
CA GLN A 300 -5.24 3.33 -22.19
C GLN A 300 -6.52 3.98 -22.74
N GLN A 301 -7.17 4.87 -21.98
CA GLN A 301 -8.46 5.45 -22.37
C GLN A 301 -8.31 6.74 -23.18
N ALA A 302 -7.42 7.66 -22.73
CA ALA A 302 -7.26 8.92 -23.43
C ALA A 302 -6.31 8.82 -24.63
N LEU A 303 -5.21 8.06 -24.53
CA LEU A 303 -4.22 7.95 -25.60
C LEU A 303 -4.31 6.65 -26.42
N GLY A 304 -5.12 5.66 -26.01
CA GLY A 304 -5.34 4.40 -26.75
C GLY A 304 -4.12 3.47 -26.79
N TYR A 305 -3.26 3.49 -25.76
CA TYR A 305 -2.15 2.54 -25.65
C TYR A 305 -2.65 1.16 -25.20
N PRO A 306 -2.09 0.07 -25.74
CA PRO A 306 -2.41 -1.27 -25.26
C PRO A 306 -1.85 -1.51 -23.83
N PRO A 307 -2.42 -2.46 -23.08
CA PRO A 307 -1.96 -2.78 -21.70
C PRO A 307 -0.48 -3.09 -21.60
N THR A 308 0.10 -3.80 -22.57
CA THR A 308 1.52 -4.13 -22.63
C THR A 308 2.41 -2.87 -22.68
N ALA A 309 2.09 -1.92 -23.55
CA ALA A 309 2.81 -0.66 -23.63
C ALA A 309 2.61 0.21 -22.39
N THR A 310 1.42 0.17 -21.78
CA THR A 310 1.14 0.83 -20.51
C THR A 310 2.00 0.26 -19.38
N GLY A 311 2.09 -1.05 -19.26
CA GLY A 311 2.95 -1.71 -18.25
C GLY A 311 4.41 -1.32 -18.40
N LEU A 312 4.93 -1.29 -19.63
CA LEU A 312 6.31 -0.85 -19.91
C LEU A 312 6.52 0.63 -19.57
N ALA A 313 5.52 1.50 -19.85
CA ALA A 313 5.60 2.92 -19.57
C ALA A 313 5.62 3.24 -18.05
N LEU A 314 5.09 2.35 -17.22
CA LEU A 314 5.10 2.50 -15.76
C LEU A 314 6.39 1.95 -15.09
N LEU A 315 7.20 1.14 -15.79
CA LEU A 315 8.46 0.61 -15.24
C LEU A 315 9.44 1.70 -14.75
N PRO A 316 9.62 2.82 -15.46
CA PRO A 316 10.53 3.88 -15.01
C PRO A 316 10.16 4.45 -13.63
N PHE A 317 8.87 4.48 -13.24
CA PHE A 317 8.44 4.84 -11.89
C PHE A 317 9.08 3.93 -10.83
N SER A 318 9.02 2.62 -11.03
CA SER A 318 9.58 1.65 -10.07
C SER A 318 11.10 1.68 -10.03
N LEU A 319 11.76 1.88 -11.17
CA LEU A 319 13.22 2.03 -11.22
C LEU A 319 13.65 3.32 -10.52
N ALA A 320 12.94 4.42 -10.72
CA ALA A 320 13.17 5.68 -10.03
C ALA A 320 12.91 5.56 -8.51
N ALA A 321 11.93 4.76 -8.10
CA ALA A 321 11.68 4.46 -6.70
C ALA A 321 12.86 3.71 -6.06
N ILE A 322 13.48 2.76 -6.76
CA ILE A 322 14.71 2.10 -6.28
C ILE A 322 15.84 3.12 -6.11
N ALA A 323 16.09 3.97 -7.11
CA ALA A 323 17.11 5.01 -7.04
C ALA A 323 16.83 6.03 -5.91
N GLY A 324 15.55 6.41 -5.76
CA GLY A 324 15.07 7.31 -4.70
C GLY A 324 15.33 6.77 -3.30
N SER A 325 15.27 5.45 -3.10
CA SER A 325 15.56 4.85 -1.79
C SER A 325 17.02 5.03 -1.36
N PHE A 326 17.97 4.89 -2.29
CA PHE A 326 19.40 5.17 -2.01
C PHE A 326 19.62 6.65 -1.75
N THR A 327 19.00 7.53 -2.54
CA THR A 327 19.07 8.99 -2.34
C THR A 327 18.49 9.38 -0.98
N GLY A 328 17.35 8.78 -0.60
CA GLY A 328 16.70 8.99 0.69
C GLY A 328 17.59 8.56 1.87
N ALA A 329 18.21 7.40 1.78
CA ALA A 329 19.14 6.93 2.81
C ALA A 329 20.36 7.87 2.95
N TRP A 330 20.93 8.29 1.83
CA TRP A 330 22.06 9.24 1.83
C TRP A 330 21.67 10.62 2.37
N LEU A 331 20.50 11.16 1.98
CA LEU A 331 20.01 12.43 2.49
C LEU A 331 19.70 12.36 3.99
N THR A 332 19.09 11.26 4.45
CA THR A 332 18.75 11.07 5.87
C THR A 332 20.01 10.99 6.75
N ALA A 333 21.12 10.47 6.20
CA ALA A 333 22.41 10.45 6.88
C ALA A 333 23.09 11.85 6.94
N LYS A 334 22.80 12.72 5.99
CA LYS A 334 23.39 14.08 5.93
C LYS A 334 22.49 15.18 6.51
N LEU A 335 21.19 15.02 6.32
CA LEU A 335 20.18 15.95 6.78
C LEU A 335 19.40 15.29 7.91
N ARG A 336 18.56 16.08 8.59
CA ARG A 336 17.58 15.49 9.52
C ARG A 336 16.51 14.71 8.74
N ALA A 337 16.01 13.60 9.30
CA ALA A 337 14.99 12.76 8.66
C ALA A 337 13.76 13.57 8.21
N GLN A 338 13.36 14.56 8.99
CA GLN A 338 12.23 15.45 8.71
C GLN A 338 12.45 16.31 7.45
N ALA A 339 13.64 16.87 7.29
CA ALA A 339 13.99 17.62 6.09
C ALA A 339 13.97 16.70 4.85
N THR A 340 14.46 15.47 4.98
CA THR A 340 14.41 14.49 3.90
C THR A 340 12.97 14.09 3.55
N MET A 341 12.09 13.90 4.55
CA MET A 341 10.65 13.65 4.33
C MET A 341 10.00 14.81 3.57
N ALA A 342 10.24 16.03 4.02
CA ALA A 342 9.70 17.24 3.36
C ALA A 342 10.22 17.41 1.93
N CYS A 343 11.52 17.20 1.70
CA CYS A 343 12.11 17.22 0.35
C CYS A 343 11.45 16.19 -0.57
N GLY A 344 11.25 14.96 -0.11
CA GLY A 344 10.57 13.92 -0.90
C GLY A 344 9.11 14.27 -1.19
N LEU A 345 8.37 14.80 -0.23
CA LEU A 345 6.99 15.28 -0.43
C LEU A 345 6.91 16.44 -1.41
N VAL A 346 7.82 17.40 -1.34
CA VAL A 346 7.93 18.51 -2.31
C VAL A 346 8.26 17.97 -3.71
N THR A 347 9.14 16.96 -3.80
CA THR A 347 9.45 16.28 -5.07
C THR A 347 8.18 15.62 -5.65
N VAL A 348 7.38 14.92 -4.81
CA VAL A 348 6.09 14.35 -5.23
C VAL A 348 5.12 15.47 -5.66
N ALA A 349 5.03 16.56 -4.92
CA ALA A 349 4.20 17.71 -5.29
C ALA A 349 4.58 18.29 -6.66
N THR A 350 5.89 18.43 -6.91
CA THR A 350 6.42 18.89 -8.21
C THR A 350 6.04 17.93 -9.34
N ALA A 351 6.12 16.62 -9.08
CA ALA A 351 5.66 15.61 -10.04
C ALA A 351 4.17 15.75 -10.34
N MET A 352 3.33 15.95 -9.33
CA MET A 352 1.89 16.14 -9.50
C MET A 352 1.57 17.43 -10.24
N LEU A 353 2.28 18.53 -9.97
CA LEU A 353 2.16 19.78 -10.74
C LEU A 353 2.55 19.59 -12.20
N LEU A 354 3.58 18.82 -12.49
CA LEU A 354 3.95 18.46 -13.85
C LEU A 354 2.83 17.64 -14.50
N LEU A 355 2.32 16.61 -13.83
CA LEU A 355 1.23 15.75 -14.33
C LEU A 355 -0.08 16.51 -14.49
N SER A 356 -0.32 17.59 -13.74
CA SER A 356 -1.49 18.44 -13.95
C SER A 356 -1.47 19.21 -15.30
N ARG A 357 -0.37 19.11 -16.06
CA ARG A 357 -0.21 19.68 -17.41
C ARG A 357 -0.15 18.63 -18.51
N LEU A 358 -0.63 17.39 -18.25
CA LEU A 358 -0.66 16.32 -19.23
C LEU A 358 -1.27 16.80 -20.57
N PRO A 359 -0.59 16.60 -21.71
CA PRO A 359 -1.14 16.95 -23.01
C PRO A 359 -2.24 15.98 -23.45
N THR A 360 -3.17 16.44 -24.28
CA THR A 360 -4.20 15.60 -24.89
C THR A 360 -3.68 14.85 -26.11
N GLN A 361 -2.52 15.24 -26.63
CA GLN A 361 -1.93 14.65 -27.83
C GLN A 361 -1.02 13.48 -27.49
N ARG A 362 -1.11 12.41 -28.30
CA ARG A 362 -0.34 11.18 -28.12
C ARG A 362 1.18 11.38 -28.18
N GLN A 363 1.67 12.25 -29.10
CA GLN A 363 3.10 12.45 -29.33
C GLN A 363 3.86 13.05 -28.14
N GLY A 364 3.21 13.89 -27.32
CA GLY A 364 3.82 14.50 -26.13
C GLY A 364 3.43 13.81 -24.83
N GLY A 365 2.35 13.03 -24.81
CA GLY A 365 1.71 12.51 -23.60
C GLY A 365 2.54 11.47 -22.84
N LEU A 366 3.12 10.51 -23.56
CA LEU A 366 3.90 9.45 -22.96
C LEU A 366 5.19 9.96 -22.27
N PRO A 367 6.06 10.75 -22.92
CA PRO A 367 7.26 11.29 -22.27
C PRO A 367 6.91 12.17 -21.06
N TRP A 368 5.85 12.96 -21.16
CA TRP A 368 5.40 13.84 -20.08
C TRP A 368 4.95 13.03 -18.85
N LEU A 369 4.11 12.01 -19.05
CA LEU A 369 3.66 11.11 -18.00
C LEU A 369 4.84 10.39 -17.34
N VAL A 370 5.72 9.77 -18.16
CA VAL A 370 6.88 9.02 -17.66
C VAL A 370 7.79 9.92 -16.83
N THR A 371 8.06 11.15 -17.28
CA THR A 371 8.88 12.11 -16.52
C THR A 371 8.24 12.43 -15.16
N GLY A 372 6.93 12.73 -15.13
CA GLY A 372 6.22 12.98 -13.88
C GLY A 372 6.25 11.78 -12.93
N LEU A 373 6.04 10.58 -13.46
CA LEU A 373 6.08 9.35 -12.66
C LEU A 373 7.49 9.03 -12.12
N VAL A 374 8.54 9.26 -12.89
CA VAL A 374 9.94 9.11 -12.44
C VAL A 374 10.23 10.03 -11.26
N ILE A 375 9.82 11.30 -11.35
CA ILE A 375 9.97 12.27 -10.26
C ILE A 375 9.14 11.82 -9.04
N ALA A 376 7.90 11.36 -9.24
CA ALA A 376 7.03 10.88 -8.17
C ALA A 376 7.61 9.64 -7.45
N GLY A 377 8.12 8.66 -8.20
CA GLY A 377 8.71 7.45 -7.65
C GLY A 377 9.97 7.72 -6.83
N SER A 378 10.85 8.61 -7.30
CA SER A 378 12.04 9.01 -6.57
C SER A 378 11.71 9.75 -5.26
N GLY A 379 10.73 10.68 -5.30
CA GLY A 379 10.26 11.41 -4.12
C GLY A 379 9.56 10.50 -3.10
N LEU A 380 8.73 9.58 -3.57
CA LEU A 380 8.03 8.60 -2.74
C LEU A 380 8.99 7.82 -1.84
N THR A 381 9.98 7.17 -2.43
CA THR A 381 10.89 6.30 -1.66
C THR A 381 11.93 7.09 -0.89
N CYS A 382 12.37 8.23 -1.39
CA CYS A 382 13.24 9.14 -0.64
C CYS A 382 12.60 9.53 0.70
N ALA A 383 11.36 9.97 0.71
CA ALA A 383 10.66 10.33 1.94
C ALA A 383 10.24 9.10 2.78
N SER A 384 9.89 7.97 2.15
CA SER A 384 9.52 6.73 2.87
C SER A 384 10.66 6.17 3.70
N VAL A 385 11.91 6.21 3.19
CA VAL A 385 13.09 5.78 3.95
C VAL A 385 13.30 6.67 5.17
N ALA A 386 13.18 7.98 5.01
CA ALA A 386 13.30 8.91 6.12
C ALA A 386 12.17 8.76 7.15
N ALA A 387 10.92 8.54 6.69
CA ALA A 387 9.78 8.31 7.56
C ALA A 387 9.93 7.02 8.37
N THR A 388 10.40 5.94 7.75
CA THR A 388 10.67 4.67 8.44
C THR A 388 11.78 4.84 9.47
N ALA A 389 12.89 5.48 9.12
CA ALA A 389 14.00 5.74 10.04
C ALA A 389 13.56 6.59 11.24
N SER A 390 12.85 7.69 11.00
CA SER A 390 12.37 8.59 12.06
C SER A 390 11.33 7.91 12.96
N GLY A 391 10.33 7.24 12.35
CA GLY A 391 9.26 6.61 13.11
C GLY A 391 9.73 5.43 13.98
N THR A 392 10.69 4.63 13.48
CA THR A 392 11.25 3.51 14.26
C THR A 392 12.21 3.97 15.35
N GLN A 393 12.97 5.05 15.14
CA GLN A 393 13.85 5.63 16.16
C GLN A 393 13.05 6.31 17.29
N ALA A 394 11.92 6.93 16.99
CA ALA A 394 11.04 7.56 17.97
C ALA A 394 10.36 6.55 18.92
N ALA A 395 10.35 5.26 18.56
CA ALA A 395 9.80 4.18 19.36
C ALA A 395 10.93 3.36 19.98
N ALA A 396 11.14 3.48 21.30
CA ALA A 396 12.22 2.76 21.99
C ALA A 396 11.88 1.28 22.21
N GLY A 397 12.86 0.40 22.07
CA GLY A 397 12.79 -1.01 22.45
C GLY A 397 11.68 -1.80 21.72
N ASP A 398 10.82 -2.48 22.47
CA ASP A 398 9.77 -3.37 21.97
C ASP A 398 8.68 -2.66 21.13
N ALA A 399 8.61 -1.33 21.18
CA ALA A 399 7.65 -0.54 20.43
C ALA A 399 8.02 -0.29 18.94
N GLN A 400 9.25 -0.65 18.51
CA GLN A 400 9.69 -0.44 17.11
C GLN A 400 8.84 -1.22 16.10
N GLY A 401 8.45 -2.45 16.45
CA GLY A 401 7.56 -3.26 15.61
C GLY A 401 6.19 -2.61 15.42
N LEU A 402 5.63 -2.06 16.50
CA LEU A 402 4.36 -1.36 16.49
C LEU A 402 4.45 -0.05 15.67
N ALA A 403 5.54 0.71 15.80
CA ALA A 403 5.77 1.91 15.00
C ALA A 403 5.86 1.60 13.49
N SER A 404 6.56 0.53 13.12
CA SER A 404 6.62 0.06 11.73
C SER A 404 5.24 -0.39 11.22
N GLY A 405 4.45 -1.06 12.05
CA GLY A 405 3.07 -1.45 11.77
C GLY A 405 2.18 -0.24 11.52
N LEU A 406 2.28 0.80 12.36
CA LEU A 406 1.54 2.06 12.21
C LEU A 406 1.90 2.78 10.90
N LEU A 407 3.19 2.86 10.56
CA LEU A 407 3.66 3.46 9.31
C LEU A 407 3.09 2.73 8.10
N ASN A 408 3.09 1.39 8.12
CA ASN A 408 2.52 0.60 7.03
C ASN A 408 0.99 0.77 6.96
N THR A 409 0.30 0.76 8.11
CA THR A 409 -1.15 1.06 8.17
C THR A 409 -1.45 2.45 7.60
N ALA A 410 -0.71 3.48 8.01
CA ALA A 410 -0.87 4.84 7.47
C ALA A 410 -0.67 4.87 5.94
N ALA A 411 0.33 4.16 5.43
CA ALA A 411 0.58 4.06 3.98
C ALA A 411 -0.57 3.36 3.25
N GLN A 412 -1.11 2.26 3.78
CA GLN A 412 -2.23 1.55 3.15
C GLN A 412 -3.52 2.37 3.19
N LEU A 413 -3.78 3.07 4.29
CA LEU A 413 -4.91 4.00 4.39
C LEU A 413 -4.76 5.18 3.41
N GLY A 414 -3.54 5.72 3.29
CA GLY A 414 -3.20 6.72 2.29
C GLY A 414 -3.52 6.21 0.87
N THR A 415 -3.09 4.98 0.55
CA THR A 415 -3.40 4.36 -0.74
C THR A 415 -4.91 4.28 -0.99
N ALA A 416 -5.67 3.72 -0.04
CA ALA A 416 -7.11 3.50 -0.19
C ALA A 416 -7.88 4.82 -0.33
N LEU A 417 -7.67 5.76 0.60
CA LEU A 417 -8.35 7.05 0.62
C LEU A 417 -7.90 7.95 -0.52
N GLY A 418 -6.62 7.91 -0.88
CA GLY A 418 -6.07 8.67 -1.98
C GLY A 418 -6.65 8.26 -3.32
N ILE A 419 -6.72 6.93 -3.59
CA ILE A 419 -7.36 6.41 -4.81
C ILE A 419 -8.83 6.84 -4.82
N ALA A 420 -9.58 6.61 -3.73
CA ALA A 420 -10.98 6.98 -3.63
C ALA A 420 -11.19 8.49 -3.90
N ALA A 421 -10.42 9.37 -3.24
CA ALA A 421 -10.60 10.80 -3.37
C ALA A 421 -10.18 11.34 -4.75
N LEU A 422 -8.97 11.00 -5.21
CA LEU A 422 -8.44 11.62 -6.43
C LEU A 422 -9.05 11.05 -7.71
N VAL A 423 -9.42 9.76 -7.74
CA VAL A 423 -10.17 9.20 -8.87
C VAL A 423 -11.58 9.78 -8.92
N THR A 424 -12.25 9.95 -7.77
CA THR A 424 -13.56 10.65 -7.70
C THR A 424 -13.47 12.09 -8.19
N VAL A 425 -12.41 12.84 -7.82
CA VAL A 425 -12.20 14.21 -8.35
C VAL A 425 -12.05 14.21 -9.87
N ALA A 426 -11.29 13.26 -10.41
CA ALA A 426 -11.15 13.12 -11.87
C ALA A 426 -12.48 12.81 -12.55
N ALA A 427 -13.21 11.82 -12.06
CA ALA A 427 -14.49 11.38 -12.61
C ALA A 427 -15.56 12.49 -12.49
N ALA A 428 -15.69 13.15 -11.35
CA ALA A 428 -16.63 14.26 -11.15
C ALA A 428 -16.36 15.42 -12.13
N ARG A 429 -15.09 15.76 -12.37
CA ARG A 429 -14.73 16.78 -13.36
C ARG A 429 -15.08 16.35 -14.78
N THR A 430 -14.77 15.10 -15.14
CA THR A 430 -15.11 14.52 -16.43
C THR A 430 -16.61 14.58 -16.68
N THR A 431 -17.42 14.08 -15.74
CA THR A 431 -18.89 14.08 -15.79
C THR A 431 -19.46 15.49 -15.93
N ALA A 432 -18.93 16.48 -15.19
CA ALA A 432 -19.34 17.88 -15.28
C ALA A 432 -19.09 18.50 -16.66
N LEU A 433 -18.08 18.00 -17.40
CA LEU A 433 -17.76 18.47 -18.75
C LEU A 433 -18.53 17.71 -19.85
N THR A 434 -18.87 16.45 -19.61
CA THR A 434 -19.48 15.55 -20.59
C THR A 434 -21.00 15.66 -20.60
N GLY A 435 -21.63 15.90 -19.43
CA GLY A 435 -23.08 15.82 -19.27
C GLY A 435 -23.55 14.36 -19.38
N SER A 436 -24.47 14.06 -20.30
CA SER A 436 -25.09 12.73 -20.48
C SER A 436 -24.48 11.87 -21.58
N GLY A 437 -23.38 12.31 -22.22
CA GLY A 437 -22.72 11.59 -23.31
C GLY A 437 -21.50 10.78 -22.86
N ASP A 438 -20.84 10.11 -23.81
CA ASP A 438 -19.53 9.48 -23.56
C ASP A 438 -18.43 10.55 -23.51
N PRO A 439 -17.48 10.45 -22.56
CA PRO A 439 -16.43 11.43 -22.43
C PRO A 439 -15.44 11.37 -23.60
N THR A 440 -15.10 12.54 -24.15
CA THR A 440 -14.02 12.65 -25.10
C THR A 440 -12.64 12.50 -24.43
N PRO A 441 -11.59 12.10 -25.17
CA PRO A 441 -10.23 12.03 -24.59
C PRO A 441 -9.77 13.35 -23.94
N GLY A 442 -10.19 14.51 -24.46
CA GLY A 442 -9.87 15.80 -23.88
C GLY A 442 -10.54 16.02 -22.51
N GLN A 443 -11.80 15.65 -22.36
CA GLN A 443 -12.55 15.76 -21.11
C GLN A 443 -11.99 14.83 -20.03
N LEU A 444 -11.59 13.59 -20.40
CA LEU A 444 -10.87 12.69 -19.51
C LEU A 444 -9.57 13.31 -19.00
N VAL A 445 -8.76 13.85 -19.90
CA VAL A 445 -7.49 14.49 -19.53
C VAL A 445 -7.70 15.70 -18.60
N ASP A 446 -8.73 16.49 -18.80
CA ASP A 446 -9.06 17.61 -17.92
C ASP A 446 -9.47 17.14 -16.52
N GLY A 447 -10.18 16.01 -16.42
CA GLY A 447 -10.44 15.34 -15.14
C GLY A 447 -9.14 14.91 -14.43
N PHE A 448 -8.24 14.24 -15.16
CA PHE A 448 -6.95 13.80 -14.61
C PHE A 448 -6.07 14.98 -14.18
N ARG A 449 -6.03 16.08 -14.94
CA ARG A 449 -5.30 17.30 -14.60
C ARG A 449 -5.75 17.88 -13.26
N LEU A 450 -7.07 17.95 -13.04
CA LEU A 450 -7.62 18.46 -11.77
C LEU A 450 -7.25 17.54 -10.61
N ALA A 451 -7.34 16.21 -10.78
CA ALA A 451 -6.94 15.24 -9.76
C ALA A 451 -5.44 15.36 -9.41
N PHE A 452 -4.57 15.51 -10.42
CA PHE A 452 -3.15 15.73 -10.17
C PHE A 452 -2.87 17.07 -9.45
N LEU A 453 -3.61 18.12 -9.80
CA LEU A 453 -3.50 19.41 -9.10
C LEU A 453 -3.93 19.30 -7.63
N ALA A 454 -5.03 18.59 -7.35
CA ALA A 454 -5.47 18.29 -5.99
C ALA A 454 -4.42 17.45 -5.24
N GLY A 455 -3.82 16.45 -5.89
CA GLY A 455 -2.73 15.66 -5.35
C GLY A 455 -1.49 16.51 -5.00
N ALA A 456 -1.15 17.49 -5.85
CA ALA A 456 -0.07 18.42 -5.55
C ALA A 456 -0.32 19.24 -4.28
N LEU A 457 -1.56 19.72 -4.11
CA LEU A 457 -1.96 20.45 -2.90
C LEU A 457 -1.86 19.57 -1.66
N VAL A 458 -2.35 18.32 -1.74
CA VAL A 458 -2.26 17.35 -0.64
C VAL A 458 -0.79 17.08 -0.26
N ALA A 459 0.09 16.88 -1.25
CA ALA A 459 1.51 16.67 -1.01
C ALA A 459 2.19 17.88 -0.36
N LEU A 460 1.87 19.11 -0.78
CA LEU A 460 2.39 20.34 -0.17
C LEU A 460 1.90 20.54 1.26
N LEU A 461 0.61 20.28 1.52
CA LEU A 461 0.04 20.32 2.88
C LEU A 461 0.69 19.25 3.78
N GLY A 462 0.94 18.05 3.25
CA GLY A 462 1.67 17.00 3.97
C GLY A 462 3.12 17.41 4.28
N ALA A 463 3.82 18.03 3.34
CA ALA A 463 5.17 18.56 3.56
C ALA A 463 5.20 19.63 4.65
N LEU A 464 4.27 20.59 4.58
CA LEU A 464 4.13 21.63 5.59
C LEU A 464 3.80 21.05 6.97
N GLY A 465 2.81 20.14 7.04
CA GLY A 465 2.41 19.47 8.28
C GLY A 465 3.57 18.71 8.92
N THR A 466 4.36 17.97 8.12
CA THR A 466 5.54 17.25 8.59
C THR A 466 6.60 18.19 9.17
N LEU A 467 6.85 19.33 8.52
CA LEU A 467 7.79 20.35 9.01
C LEU A 467 7.31 21.01 10.30
N LEU A 468 6.03 21.40 10.38
CA LEU A 468 5.46 22.10 11.54
C LEU A 468 5.40 21.22 12.79
N LEU A 469 5.10 19.94 12.64
CA LEU A 469 5.08 19.00 13.75
C LEU A 469 6.45 18.87 14.42
N VAL A 470 7.51 19.02 13.66
CA VAL A 470 8.87 18.84 14.16
C VAL A 470 9.53 20.15 14.61
N ALA A 471 9.25 21.29 13.95
CA ALA A 471 9.77 22.59 14.37
C ALA A 471 9.43 22.88 15.85
N ARG A 472 8.22 22.54 16.29
CA ARG A 472 7.75 22.67 17.68
C ARG A 472 8.40 21.72 18.68
N SER A 473 9.06 20.62 18.24
CA SER A 473 9.75 19.70 19.16
C SER A 473 11.08 20.27 19.69
N HIS A 474 11.61 21.31 19.07
CA HIS A 474 12.84 21.98 19.50
C HIS A 474 12.60 23.04 20.57
N ASP A 475 11.42 23.66 20.59
CA ASP A 475 11.09 24.69 21.59
C ASP A 475 10.76 24.08 22.97
N ASP A 476 10.38 22.79 23.03
CA ASP A 476 10.04 22.09 24.28
C ASP A 476 11.28 21.55 25.04
N HIS A 477 12.48 21.64 24.46
CA HIS A 477 13.75 21.17 25.06
C HIS A 477 14.73 22.31 25.43
N HIS A 478 14.30 23.57 25.33
CA HIS A 478 14.97 24.75 25.84
C HIS A 478 14.11 25.41 26.91
#